data_fcee83de2a7c1136c26c19ef0ff69471
#
_entry.id   fcee83de2a7c1136c26c19ef0ff69471
#
_cell.length_a   1.000
_cell.length_b   1.000
_cell.length_c   1.000
_cell.angle_alpha   90.00
_cell.angle_beta   90.00
_cell.angle_gamma   90.00
#
_symmetry.space_group_name_H-M   'P 1'
#
loop_
_entity.id
_entity.type
_entity.pdbx_description
1 polymer ?
#
loop_
_entity_poly.entity_id
_entity_poly.type
_entity_poly.pdbx_seq_one_letter_code
_entity_poly.pdbx_strand_id
1 'polypeptide(L)'
;RSTLLASSAASDVYKRQNTNGSLLDRETDAATITNANVIGIVFTTDVTRMGEAEKEALRAKGVEPHGLVIATRTPRQVTDLFYWYMTPDYDSSRDESEIGLPKLWDNFEEGEGKEHETYALVNNDLEGYKYNMAIRTERKADFEAGYYGAIKAAADFEIEEPAPAASTGWYLPSAGQWFDVLRNLAGVELSDTESSFFLIDDYGNFSWMNKGRVNDILNECMAHVADNMKTPYASLGNQDQYWTSSTVSDDQARVIVFDNASFVYSWWYRKYFQWSVRTVLGF
;
A
#
# COMPACT_ATOMS: atom_id res chain seq x y z
N ARG A 1 3.64 33.99 9.93
CA ARG A 1 2.53 33.52 9.05
C ARG A 1 2.74 32.10 8.50
N SER A 2 3.75 31.37 8.99
CA SER A 2 4.11 30.01 8.53
C SER A 2 3.49 28.88 9.37
N THR A 3 2.87 29.20 10.50
CA THR A 3 2.38 28.20 11.47
C THR A 3 0.96 27.66 11.17
N LEU A 4 0.21 28.30 10.29
CA LEU A 4 -1.15 27.87 9.94
C LEU A 4 -1.22 26.77 8.87
N LEU A 5 -0.20 26.63 8.01
CA LEU A 5 -0.17 25.59 6.97
C LEU A 5 0.26 24.22 7.49
N ALA A 6 1.17 24.18 8.48
CA ALA A 6 1.57 22.90 9.10
C ALA A 6 0.48 22.27 9.97
N SER A 7 -0.47 23.08 10.48
CA SER A 7 -1.61 22.60 11.27
C SER A 7 -2.70 21.98 10.40
N SER A 8 -2.85 22.38 9.13
CA SER A 8 -3.89 21.82 8.26
C SER A 8 -3.52 20.44 7.72
N ALA A 9 -2.25 20.19 7.38
CA ALA A 9 -1.81 18.91 6.83
C ALA A 9 -1.99 17.75 7.81
N ALA A 10 -1.60 17.94 9.09
CA ALA A 10 -1.77 16.90 10.13
C ALA A 10 -3.25 16.57 10.44
N SER A 11 -4.18 17.45 10.07
CA SER A 11 -5.63 17.26 10.30
C SER A 11 -6.32 16.42 9.22
N ASP A 12 -5.66 16.17 8.08
CA ASP A 12 -6.30 15.50 6.95
C ASP A 12 -6.18 13.97 6.99
N VAL A 13 -5.28 13.40 7.80
CA VAL A 13 -5.23 11.97 8.06
C VAL A 13 -6.58 11.50 8.63
N TYR A 14 -7.08 10.35 8.18
CA TYR A 14 -8.42 9.81 8.41
C TYR A 14 -9.55 10.50 7.65
N LYS A 15 -9.32 11.61 6.93
CA LYS A 15 -10.36 12.14 6.04
C LYS A 15 -10.69 11.13 4.95
N ARG A 16 -11.93 11.20 4.50
CA ARG A 16 -12.45 10.33 3.43
C ARG A 16 -12.44 11.10 2.13
N GLN A 17 -11.83 10.53 1.10
CA GLN A 17 -11.85 11.12 -0.24
C GLN A 17 -13.02 10.52 -1.04
N ASN A 18 -13.77 11.37 -1.71
CA ASN A 18 -14.84 10.95 -2.62
C ASN A 18 -14.36 10.93 -4.09
N THR A 19 -15.24 10.47 -4.99
CA THR A 19 -14.96 10.31 -6.43
C THR A 19 -14.53 11.60 -7.15
N ASN A 20 -14.87 12.76 -6.65
CA ASN A 20 -14.45 14.04 -7.25
C ASN A 20 -13.16 14.61 -6.64
N GLY A 21 -12.55 13.90 -5.68
CA GLY A 21 -11.34 14.31 -4.99
C GLY A 21 -11.54 15.16 -3.74
N SER A 22 -12.78 15.55 -3.40
CA SER A 22 -13.05 16.31 -2.18
C SER A 22 -12.85 15.45 -0.93
N LEU A 23 -12.38 16.08 0.14
CA LEU A 23 -12.15 15.44 1.42
C LEU A 23 -13.32 15.71 2.37
N LEU A 24 -13.79 14.66 3.03
CA LEU A 24 -14.77 14.72 4.11
C LEU A 24 -14.05 14.56 5.44
N ASP A 25 -14.35 15.41 6.39
CA ASP A 25 -13.78 15.35 7.73
C ASP A 25 -14.17 14.05 8.46
N ARG A 26 -13.33 13.65 9.41
CA ARG A 26 -13.60 12.47 10.24
C ARG A 26 -14.94 12.57 10.97
N GLU A 27 -15.29 13.78 11.42
CA GLU A 27 -16.51 14.10 12.20
C GLU A 27 -17.76 14.32 11.31
N THR A 28 -17.64 14.11 9.99
CA THR A 28 -18.80 14.20 9.07
C THR A 28 -19.85 13.19 9.48
N ASP A 29 -21.13 13.60 9.47
CA ASP A 29 -22.22 12.72 9.86
C ASP A 29 -22.39 11.50 8.96
N ALA A 30 -22.91 10.43 9.52
CA ALA A 30 -23.03 9.12 8.87
C ALA A 30 -23.83 9.18 7.55
N ALA A 31 -24.89 9.95 7.49
CA ALA A 31 -25.73 10.04 6.30
C ALA A 31 -24.98 10.73 5.14
N THR A 32 -24.24 11.79 5.44
CA THR A 32 -23.40 12.48 4.46
C THR A 32 -22.29 11.56 3.95
N ILE A 33 -21.60 10.81 4.83
CA ILE A 33 -20.55 9.86 4.42
C ILE A 33 -21.14 8.76 3.52
N THR A 34 -22.28 8.17 3.91
CA THR A 34 -22.94 7.11 3.14
C THR A 34 -23.30 7.55 1.72
N ASN A 35 -23.67 8.81 1.54
CA ASN A 35 -24.10 9.36 0.25
C ASN A 35 -22.96 9.99 -0.58
N ALA A 36 -21.75 10.08 -0.05
CA ALA A 36 -20.67 10.84 -0.66
C ALA A 36 -19.85 10.09 -1.72
N ASN A 37 -20.16 8.81 -2.00
CA ASN A 37 -19.34 7.95 -2.88
C ASN A 37 -17.87 7.99 -2.48
N VAL A 38 -17.58 7.62 -1.23
CA VAL A 38 -16.21 7.57 -0.70
C VAL A 38 -15.42 6.47 -1.38
N ILE A 39 -14.28 6.81 -1.93
CA ILE A 39 -13.38 5.88 -2.63
C ILE A 39 -12.12 5.53 -1.85
N GLY A 40 -11.76 6.34 -0.86
CA GLY A 40 -10.53 6.10 -0.11
C GLY A 40 -10.42 6.88 1.19
N ILE A 41 -9.43 6.51 1.99
CA ILE A 41 -9.06 7.12 3.28
C ILE A 41 -7.67 7.72 3.17
N VAL A 42 -7.51 8.97 3.54
CA VAL A 42 -6.20 9.64 3.61
C VAL A 42 -5.38 9.00 4.73
N PHE A 43 -4.24 8.45 4.39
CA PHE A 43 -3.36 7.82 5.37
C PHE A 43 -2.07 8.59 5.65
N THR A 44 -1.67 9.50 4.76
CA THR A 44 -0.58 10.43 5.04
C THR A 44 -0.77 11.73 4.28
N THR A 45 -0.36 12.84 4.91
CA THR A 45 -0.22 14.17 4.31
C THR A 45 1.21 14.70 4.48
N ASP A 46 2.10 13.84 4.91
CA ASP A 46 3.53 14.12 4.91
C ASP A 46 4.08 13.88 3.51
N VAL A 47 4.27 14.95 2.74
CA VAL A 47 4.77 14.89 1.37
C VAL A 47 6.21 14.35 1.27
N THR A 48 6.96 14.28 2.39
CA THR A 48 8.26 13.61 2.42
C THR A 48 8.13 12.08 2.37
N ARG A 49 6.92 11.57 2.64
CA ARG A 49 6.55 10.15 2.54
C ARG A 49 5.90 9.78 1.20
N MET A 50 5.94 10.66 0.22
CA MET A 50 5.54 10.41 -1.16
C MET A 50 6.78 10.17 -2.03
N GLY A 51 6.69 9.24 -2.98
CA GLY A 51 7.73 8.98 -3.97
C GLY A 51 7.99 10.21 -4.87
N GLU A 52 9.23 10.41 -5.32
CA GLU A 52 9.54 11.58 -6.17
C GLU A 52 8.81 11.52 -7.52
N ALA A 53 8.77 10.34 -8.18
CA ALA A 53 8.06 10.17 -9.44
C ALA A 53 6.55 10.46 -9.31
N GLU A 54 5.96 10.15 -8.16
CA GLU A 54 4.58 10.45 -7.85
C GLU A 54 4.31 11.95 -7.71
N LYS A 55 5.18 12.64 -6.98
CA LYS A 55 5.12 14.11 -6.83
C LYS A 55 5.28 14.82 -8.17
N GLU A 56 6.21 14.36 -9.01
CA GLU A 56 6.40 14.88 -10.36
C GLU A 56 5.16 14.65 -11.24
N ALA A 57 4.53 13.48 -11.15
CA ALA A 57 3.32 13.19 -11.91
C ALA A 57 2.13 14.10 -11.52
N LEU A 58 1.99 14.45 -10.24
CA LEU A 58 1.00 15.40 -9.77
C LEU A 58 1.30 16.81 -10.27
N ARG A 59 2.54 17.28 -10.12
CA ARG A 59 2.97 18.60 -10.61
C ARG A 59 2.81 18.76 -12.12
N ALA A 60 3.06 17.70 -12.89
CA ALA A 60 2.81 17.69 -14.34
C ALA A 60 1.34 17.89 -14.71
N LYS A 61 0.41 17.55 -13.80
CA LYS A 61 -1.04 17.83 -13.92
C LYS A 61 -1.43 19.21 -13.34
N GLY A 62 -0.46 20.00 -12.84
CA GLY A 62 -0.72 21.28 -12.17
C GLY A 62 -1.27 21.13 -10.75
N VAL A 63 -1.05 19.97 -10.13
CA VAL A 63 -1.49 19.64 -8.75
C VAL A 63 -0.27 19.68 -7.84
N GLU A 64 -0.33 20.46 -6.76
CA GLU A 64 0.70 20.41 -5.73
C GLU A 64 0.48 19.15 -4.86
N PRO A 65 1.50 18.30 -4.68
CA PRO A 65 1.36 17.08 -3.88
C PRO A 65 0.89 17.39 -2.46
N HIS A 66 -0.12 16.68 -2.00
CA HIS A 66 -0.71 16.89 -0.66
C HIS A 66 -0.64 15.65 0.22
N GLY A 67 -0.80 14.44 -0.33
CA GLY A 67 -0.80 13.21 0.45
C GLY A 67 -1.18 11.97 -0.35
N LEU A 68 -1.41 10.89 0.39
CA LEU A 68 -1.77 9.59 -0.14
C LEU A 68 -3.08 9.07 0.45
N VAL A 69 -3.83 8.40 -0.40
CA VAL A 69 -5.13 7.79 -0.08
C VAL A 69 -5.05 6.29 -0.34
N ILE A 70 -5.56 5.47 0.60
CA ILE A 70 -5.77 4.04 0.39
C ILE A 70 -7.24 3.78 0.02
N ALA A 71 -7.46 2.95 -0.99
CA ALA A 71 -8.80 2.64 -1.48
C ALA A 71 -9.67 1.97 -0.40
N THR A 72 -10.96 2.30 -0.37
CA THR A 72 -11.94 1.61 0.48
C THR A 72 -12.34 0.25 -0.07
N ARG A 73 -12.13 0.00 -1.38
CA ARG A 73 -12.40 -1.28 -2.06
C ARG A 73 -11.12 -1.98 -2.49
N THR A 74 -11.20 -3.28 -2.69
CA THR A 74 -10.22 -4.07 -3.44
C THR A 74 -10.59 -4.10 -4.91
N PRO A 75 -9.62 -4.25 -5.85
CA PRO A 75 -9.91 -4.59 -7.23
C PRO A 75 -10.76 -5.86 -7.31
N ARG A 76 -11.75 -5.84 -8.20
CA ARG A 76 -12.70 -6.94 -8.40
C ARG A 76 -13.43 -7.33 -7.10
N GLN A 77 -13.50 -8.62 -6.77
CA GLN A 77 -14.17 -9.10 -5.57
C GLN A 77 -13.16 -9.38 -4.44
N VAL A 78 -13.63 -9.37 -3.20
CA VAL A 78 -12.82 -9.65 -2.01
C VAL A 78 -12.11 -11.02 -2.06
N THR A 79 -12.67 -11.97 -2.81
CA THR A 79 -12.12 -13.32 -2.98
C THR A 79 -11.09 -13.43 -4.11
N ASP A 80 -10.90 -12.37 -4.90
CA ASP A 80 -9.96 -12.39 -6.00
C ASP A 80 -8.54 -12.20 -5.47
N LEU A 81 -7.69 -13.18 -5.77
CA LEU A 81 -6.30 -13.22 -5.38
C LEU A 81 -5.43 -13.17 -6.64
N PHE A 82 -4.29 -12.51 -6.55
CA PHE A 82 -3.44 -12.19 -7.70
C PHE A 82 -2.02 -12.68 -7.48
N TYR A 83 -1.39 -13.23 -8.53
CA TYR A 83 0.07 -13.41 -8.56
C TYR A 83 0.73 -12.04 -8.58
N TRP A 84 1.90 -11.92 -7.98
CA TRP A 84 2.73 -10.75 -8.23
C TRP A 84 3.27 -10.78 -9.66
N TYR A 85 3.92 -11.90 -10.03
CA TYR A 85 4.38 -12.21 -11.40
C TYR A 85 4.33 -13.72 -11.63
N MET A 86 3.76 -14.13 -12.75
CA MET A 86 3.78 -15.53 -13.21
C MET A 86 3.47 -15.63 -14.70
N THR A 87 4.31 -16.36 -15.44
CA THR A 87 4.05 -16.69 -16.85
C THR A 87 3.15 -17.92 -17.00
N PRO A 88 2.63 -18.21 -18.20
CA PRO A 88 1.85 -19.43 -18.47
C PRO A 88 2.62 -20.73 -18.22
N ASP A 89 3.95 -20.69 -18.31
CA ASP A 89 4.82 -21.84 -18.05
C ASP A 89 5.21 -21.98 -16.56
N TYR A 90 4.50 -21.26 -15.69
CA TYR A 90 4.71 -21.22 -14.23
C TYR A 90 6.08 -20.67 -13.81
N ASP A 91 6.73 -19.89 -14.67
CA ASP A 91 7.92 -19.14 -14.28
C ASP A 91 7.50 -17.87 -13.53
N SER A 92 7.99 -17.72 -12.31
CA SER A 92 7.75 -16.56 -11.45
C SER A 92 9.02 -15.76 -11.19
N SER A 93 10.13 -16.12 -11.83
CA SER A 93 11.42 -15.44 -11.67
C SER A 93 11.57 -14.34 -12.72
N ARG A 94 11.75 -13.11 -12.24
CA ARG A 94 11.99 -11.94 -13.11
C ARG A 94 12.83 -10.92 -12.37
N ASP A 95 13.97 -10.55 -12.97
CA ASP A 95 14.81 -9.47 -12.44
C ASP A 95 14.21 -8.10 -12.80
N GLU A 96 13.63 -7.47 -11.79
CA GLU A 96 13.03 -6.13 -11.94
C GLU A 96 14.02 -5.01 -11.61
N SER A 97 15.22 -5.32 -11.14
CA SER A 97 16.27 -4.31 -10.92
C SER A 97 16.73 -3.67 -12.22
N GLU A 98 16.62 -4.40 -13.34
CA GLU A 98 16.88 -3.88 -14.69
C GLU A 98 16.01 -2.67 -15.06
N ILE A 99 14.82 -2.56 -14.46
CA ILE A 99 13.88 -1.46 -14.69
C ILE A 99 13.72 -0.56 -13.46
N GLY A 100 14.65 -0.69 -12.50
CA GLY A 100 14.80 0.21 -11.36
C GLY A 100 13.96 -0.11 -10.13
N LEU A 101 13.42 -1.34 -10.01
CA LEU A 101 12.87 -1.80 -8.75
C LEU A 101 14.01 -2.33 -7.87
N PRO A 102 14.05 -2.00 -6.57
CA PRO A 102 15.12 -2.49 -5.69
C PRO A 102 14.97 -3.97 -5.40
N LYS A 103 16.10 -4.65 -5.18
CA LYS A 103 16.13 -5.95 -4.53
C LYS A 103 16.40 -5.75 -3.05
N LEU A 104 15.36 -5.69 -2.24
CA LEU A 104 15.49 -5.37 -0.81
C LEU A 104 16.21 -6.46 -0.01
N TRP A 105 16.35 -7.66 -0.58
CA TRP A 105 17.09 -8.78 0.01
C TRP A 105 18.60 -8.76 -0.29
N ASP A 106 19.03 -8.31 -1.46
CA ASP A 106 20.44 -8.36 -1.87
C ASP A 106 21.37 -7.55 -0.95
N ASN A 107 20.79 -6.70 -0.09
CA ASN A 107 21.50 -5.94 0.92
C ASN A 107 21.49 -6.62 2.30
N PHE A 108 20.85 -7.80 2.44
CA PHE A 108 20.84 -8.57 3.66
C PHE A 108 22.07 -9.47 3.70
N GLU A 109 23.20 -8.92 4.07
CA GLU A 109 24.34 -9.76 4.47
C GLU A 109 24.13 -10.18 5.93
N GLU A 110 24.34 -11.47 6.25
CA GLU A 110 24.32 -11.96 7.63
C GLU A 110 25.30 -11.17 8.49
N GLY A 111 24.82 -10.61 9.60
CA GLY A 111 25.64 -9.88 10.54
C GLY A 111 24.84 -9.07 11.56
N GLU A 112 25.36 -8.95 12.76
CA GLU A 112 24.76 -8.19 13.85
C GLU A 112 24.49 -6.73 13.44
N GLY A 113 23.25 -6.24 13.58
CA GLY A 113 22.83 -4.87 13.27
C GLY A 113 22.32 -4.62 11.85
N LYS A 114 22.34 -5.62 10.95
CA LYS A 114 21.84 -5.47 9.57
C LYS A 114 20.32 -5.51 9.45
N GLU A 115 19.65 -6.09 10.42
CA GLU A 115 18.19 -6.05 10.56
C GLU A 115 17.66 -4.61 10.60
N HIS A 116 18.38 -3.68 11.26
CA HIS A 116 18.03 -2.26 11.29
C HIS A 116 18.20 -1.59 9.93
N GLU A 117 19.25 -1.95 9.18
CA GLU A 117 19.47 -1.46 7.84
C GLU A 117 18.35 -1.94 6.90
N THR A 118 17.99 -3.22 6.98
CA THR A 118 16.89 -3.80 6.19
C THR A 118 15.55 -3.15 6.54
N TYR A 119 15.28 -2.92 7.83
CA TYR A 119 14.07 -2.19 8.23
C TYR A 119 14.06 -0.78 7.64
N ALA A 120 15.16 -0.04 7.74
CA ALA A 120 15.27 1.31 7.20
C ALA A 120 15.04 1.34 5.68
N LEU A 121 15.59 0.38 4.93
CA LEU A 121 15.38 0.25 3.50
C LEU A 121 13.89 0.03 3.17
N VAL A 122 13.24 -0.92 3.84
CA VAL A 122 11.83 -1.24 3.61
C VAL A 122 10.92 -0.10 4.05
N ASN A 123 11.18 0.53 5.21
CA ASN A 123 10.41 1.66 5.70
C ASN A 123 10.52 2.90 4.80
N ASN A 124 11.63 3.07 4.10
CA ASN A 124 11.88 4.19 3.19
C ASN A 124 11.65 3.82 1.71
N ASP A 125 11.15 2.63 1.44
CA ASP A 125 10.74 2.25 0.10
C ASP A 125 9.36 2.85 -0.23
N LEU A 126 9.36 4.06 -0.80
CA LEU A 126 8.16 4.88 -1.05
C LEU A 126 7.80 4.99 -2.54
N GLU A 127 8.55 4.32 -3.41
CA GLU A 127 8.46 4.50 -4.85
C GLU A 127 7.40 3.60 -5.54
N GLY A 128 6.31 3.25 -4.83
CA GLY A 128 5.26 2.38 -5.37
C GLY A 128 4.73 2.85 -6.72
N TYR A 129 4.43 4.14 -6.87
CA TYR A 129 4.00 4.70 -8.15
C TYR A 129 5.03 4.46 -9.27
N LYS A 130 6.31 4.76 -9.03
CA LYS A 130 7.40 4.55 -9.98
C LYS A 130 7.50 3.10 -10.43
N TYR A 131 7.42 2.14 -9.51
CA TYR A 131 7.53 0.71 -9.81
C TYR A 131 6.37 0.24 -10.70
N ASN A 132 5.14 0.65 -10.37
CA ASN A 132 3.98 0.35 -11.21
C ASN A 132 4.15 0.92 -12.62
N MET A 133 4.61 2.17 -12.74
CA MET A 133 4.82 2.80 -14.05
C MET A 133 5.96 2.14 -14.84
N ALA A 134 7.08 1.78 -14.20
CA ALA A 134 8.19 1.07 -14.84
C ALA A 134 7.72 -0.28 -15.42
N ILE A 135 6.97 -1.08 -14.65
CA ILE A 135 6.42 -2.36 -15.14
C ILE A 135 5.48 -2.11 -16.32
N ARG A 136 4.58 -1.13 -16.24
CA ARG A 136 3.61 -0.83 -17.29
C ARG A 136 4.26 -0.33 -18.60
N THR A 137 5.43 0.28 -18.53
CA THR A 137 6.13 0.84 -19.70
C THR A 137 7.25 -0.08 -20.20
N GLU A 138 8.16 -0.51 -19.32
CA GLU A 138 9.35 -1.27 -19.68
C GLU A 138 9.08 -2.78 -19.82
N ARG A 139 8.05 -3.28 -19.13
CA ARG A 139 7.57 -4.68 -19.21
C ARG A 139 6.17 -4.76 -19.86
N LYS A 140 5.86 -3.81 -20.75
CA LYS A 140 4.53 -3.62 -21.32
C LYS A 140 3.89 -4.90 -21.86
N ALA A 141 4.62 -5.72 -22.61
CA ALA A 141 4.09 -6.96 -23.19
C ALA A 141 3.64 -7.95 -22.11
N ASP A 142 4.46 -8.15 -21.08
CA ASP A 142 4.15 -9.07 -19.97
C ASP A 142 3.01 -8.50 -19.09
N PHE A 143 2.99 -7.18 -18.90
CA PHE A 143 1.90 -6.49 -18.19
C PHE A 143 0.56 -6.63 -18.94
N GLU A 144 0.53 -6.38 -20.25
CA GLU A 144 -0.69 -6.53 -21.08
C GLU A 144 -1.15 -7.98 -21.15
N ALA A 145 -0.21 -8.94 -21.16
CA ALA A 145 -0.51 -10.37 -21.08
C ALA A 145 -1.05 -10.82 -19.73
N GLY A 146 -0.96 -9.95 -18.69
CA GLY A 146 -1.45 -10.24 -17.34
C GLY A 146 -0.48 -10.99 -16.45
N TYR A 147 0.81 -11.11 -16.82
CA TYR A 147 1.81 -11.82 -16.02
C TYR A 147 2.14 -11.09 -14.71
N TYR A 148 1.96 -9.77 -14.66
CA TYR A 148 2.04 -8.94 -13.45
C TYR A 148 0.64 -8.78 -12.83
N GLY A 149 0.05 -9.86 -12.34
CA GLY A 149 -1.35 -9.92 -11.92
C GLY A 149 -1.73 -8.85 -10.89
N ALA A 150 -0.93 -8.66 -9.83
CA ALA A 150 -1.19 -7.67 -8.78
C ALA A 150 -1.10 -6.23 -9.30
N ILE A 151 -0.07 -5.92 -10.08
CA ILE A 151 0.12 -4.59 -10.68
C ILE A 151 -1.01 -4.29 -11.69
N LYS A 152 -1.39 -5.30 -12.47
CA LYS A 152 -2.48 -5.17 -13.45
C LYS A 152 -3.82 -4.98 -12.76
N ALA A 153 -4.09 -5.73 -11.70
CA ALA A 153 -5.31 -5.55 -10.91
C ALA A 153 -5.42 -4.13 -10.34
N ALA A 154 -4.31 -3.59 -9.82
CA ALA A 154 -4.26 -2.22 -9.33
C ALA A 154 -4.53 -1.19 -10.45
N ALA A 155 -3.97 -1.41 -11.65
CA ALA A 155 -4.20 -0.53 -12.79
C ALA A 155 -5.64 -0.65 -13.35
N ASP A 156 -6.18 -1.86 -13.45
CA ASP A 156 -7.53 -2.12 -13.94
C ASP A 156 -8.61 -1.61 -12.96
N PHE A 157 -8.27 -1.42 -11.69
CA PHE A 157 -9.17 -0.84 -10.70
C PHE A 157 -9.68 0.55 -11.09
N GLU A 158 -8.92 1.30 -11.89
CA GLU A 158 -9.35 2.57 -12.49
C GLU A 158 -10.64 2.45 -13.31
N ILE A 159 -10.92 1.27 -13.88
CA ILE A 159 -12.14 1.00 -14.67
C ILE A 159 -13.34 0.79 -13.73
N GLU A 160 -13.12 0.17 -12.58
CA GLU A 160 -14.16 -0.13 -11.59
C GLU A 160 -14.46 1.07 -10.67
N GLU A 161 -13.40 1.79 -10.33
CA GLU A 161 -13.43 2.94 -9.43
C GLU A 161 -12.53 4.05 -10.00
N PRO A 162 -13.04 4.90 -10.88
CA PRO A 162 -12.26 5.98 -11.47
C PRO A 162 -11.69 6.91 -10.40
N ALA A 163 -10.37 7.09 -10.44
CA ALA A 163 -9.68 8.02 -9.56
C ALA A 163 -9.98 9.48 -9.93
N PRO A 164 -9.93 10.41 -8.97
CA PRO A 164 -10.08 11.84 -9.27
C PRO A 164 -9.06 12.30 -10.32
N ALA A 165 -9.48 13.14 -11.26
CA ALA A 165 -8.62 13.63 -12.35
C ALA A 165 -7.35 14.33 -11.85
N ALA A 166 -7.43 14.97 -10.68
CA ALA A 166 -6.32 15.65 -10.00
C ALA A 166 -5.49 14.71 -9.11
N SER A 167 -5.44 13.41 -9.42
CA SER A 167 -4.66 12.41 -8.69
C SER A 167 -3.68 11.69 -9.61
N THR A 168 -2.84 10.82 -9.04
CA THR A 168 -1.93 9.97 -9.83
C THR A 168 -2.66 8.85 -10.59
N GLY A 169 -3.91 8.54 -10.23
CA GLY A 169 -4.56 7.28 -10.53
C GLY A 169 -4.13 6.18 -9.56
N TRP A 170 -4.80 5.02 -9.64
CA TRP A 170 -4.57 3.90 -8.73
C TRP A 170 -3.31 3.10 -9.08
N TYR A 171 -2.58 2.68 -8.05
CA TYR A 171 -1.41 1.80 -8.17
C TYR A 171 -1.24 0.91 -6.94
N LEU A 172 -0.43 -0.15 -7.07
CA LEU A 172 -0.09 -1.05 -5.96
C LEU A 172 0.95 -0.38 -5.06
N PRO A 173 0.69 -0.15 -3.76
CA PRO A 173 1.61 0.55 -2.86
C PRO A 173 2.90 -0.23 -2.64
N SER A 174 3.99 0.47 -2.36
CA SER A 174 5.23 -0.11 -1.84
C SER A 174 5.10 -0.51 -0.37
N ALA A 175 6.09 -1.24 0.13
CA ALA A 175 6.11 -1.68 1.54
C ALA A 175 6.16 -0.50 2.51
N GLY A 176 6.95 0.54 2.23
CA GLY A 176 7.02 1.75 3.06
C GLY A 176 5.71 2.53 3.08
N GLN A 177 4.98 2.59 1.96
CA GLN A 177 3.64 3.18 1.92
C GLN A 177 2.63 2.37 2.75
N TRP A 178 2.71 1.03 2.74
CA TRP A 178 1.93 0.20 3.65
C TRP A 178 2.29 0.43 5.11
N PHE A 179 3.58 0.65 5.44
CA PHE A 179 3.99 1.01 6.80
C PHE A 179 3.35 2.31 7.26
N ASP A 180 3.18 3.29 6.37
CA ASP A 180 2.45 4.51 6.70
C ASP A 180 0.96 4.28 6.93
N VAL A 181 0.30 3.39 6.18
CA VAL A 181 -1.07 2.95 6.45
C VAL A 181 -1.18 2.33 7.85
N LEU A 182 -0.28 1.41 8.19
CA LEU A 182 -0.27 0.75 9.49
C LEU A 182 -0.02 1.73 10.64
N ARG A 183 0.95 2.60 10.48
CA ARG A 183 1.32 3.60 11.49
C ARG A 183 0.22 4.63 11.70
N ASN A 184 -0.28 5.20 10.62
CA ASN A 184 -1.14 6.36 10.68
C ASN A 184 -2.63 6.02 10.83
N LEU A 185 -3.12 4.91 10.25
CA LEU A 185 -4.52 4.51 10.38
C LEU A 185 -4.76 3.44 11.44
N ALA A 186 -3.84 2.48 11.59
CA ALA A 186 -4.01 1.39 12.54
C ALA A 186 -3.28 1.62 13.88
N GLY A 187 -2.46 2.66 13.99
CA GLY A 187 -1.73 2.98 15.21
C GLY A 187 -0.69 1.94 15.59
N VAL A 188 -0.16 1.19 14.60
CA VAL A 188 0.91 0.22 14.84
C VAL A 188 2.20 0.95 15.16
N GLU A 189 2.81 0.64 16.29
CA GLU A 189 4.12 1.16 16.66
C GLU A 189 5.20 0.39 15.91
N LEU A 190 5.44 0.80 14.65
CA LEU A 190 6.48 0.24 13.81
C LEU A 190 7.85 0.70 14.33
N SER A 191 8.56 -0.21 14.93
CA SER A 191 9.89 0.01 15.52
C SER A 191 10.88 -0.95 14.87
N ASP A 192 12.13 -0.55 14.83
CA ASP A 192 13.30 -1.37 14.49
C ASP A 192 14.07 -1.82 15.72
N THR A 193 13.54 -1.52 16.92
CA THR A 193 14.18 -1.85 18.18
C THR A 193 13.64 -3.20 18.66
N GLU A 194 14.51 -4.16 18.91
CA GLU A 194 14.14 -5.42 19.54
C GLU A 194 13.39 -5.17 20.85
N SER A 195 12.17 -5.70 20.90
CA SER A 195 11.31 -5.64 22.08
C SER A 195 10.35 -6.83 22.05
N SER A 196 9.55 -7.02 23.09
CA SER A 196 8.49 -8.01 23.09
C SER A 196 7.40 -7.73 22.02
N PHE A 197 7.46 -6.60 21.34
CA PHE A 197 6.51 -6.15 20.34
C PHE A 197 7.08 -6.11 18.92
N PHE A 198 8.37 -6.36 18.74
CA PHE A 198 9.04 -6.41 17.45
C PHE A 198 9.96 -7.62 17.37
N LEU A 199 9.83 -8.39 16.30
CA LEU A 199 10.72 -9.48 15.97
C LEU A 199 11.15 -9.36 14.52
N ILE A 200 12.39 -9.65 14.24
CA ILE A 200 12.94 -9.86 12.92
C ILE A 200 13.54 -11.27 12.87
N ASP A 201 13.32 -11.99 11.78
CA ASP A 201 13.95 -13.29 11.58
C ASP A 201 15.19 -13.17 10.68
N ASP A 202 15.97 -14.26 10.59
CA ASP A 202 17.20 -14.36 9.78
C ASP A 202 16.94 -14.14 8.28
N TYR A 203 15.68 -14.04 7.88
CA TYR A 203 15.25 -13.83 6.50
C TYR A 203 14.78 -12.41 6.20
N GLY A 204 14.95 -11.46 7.15
CA GLY A 204 14.51 -10.07 6.99
C GLY A 204 12.99 -9.89 6.95
N ASN A 205 12.26 -10.81 7.58
CA ASN A 205 10.83 -10.64 7.84
C ASN A 205 10.64 -9.92 9.17
N PHE A 206 9.70 -8.99 9.19
CA PHE A 206 9.36 -8.21 10.38
C PHE A 206 8.02 -8.63 10.93
N SER A 207 7.89 -8.63 12.26
CA SER A 207 6.61 -8.78 12.94
C SER A 207 6.49 -7.81 14.11
N TRP A 208 5.30 -7.27 14.27
CA TRP A 208 4.96 -6.35 15.36
C TRP A 208 3.68 -6.81 16.03
N MET A 209 3.64 -6.74 17.36
CA MET A 209 2.42 -6.94 18.12
C MET A 209 1.72 -5.58 18.28
N ASN A 210 0.46 -5.51 17.87
CA ASN A 210 -0.38 -4.33 18.05
C ASN A 210 -1.32 -4.48 19.26
N LYS A 211 -1.84 -3.37 19.77
CA LYS A 211 -2.80 -3.35 20.90
C LYS A 211 -4.20 -3.85 20.55
N GLY A 212 -4.50 -3.98 19.26
CA GLY A 212 -5.78 -4.46 18.75
C GLY A 212 -5.62 -5.10 17.38
N ARG A 213 -6.68 -5.73 16.89
CA ARG A 213 -6.67 -6.33 15.56
C ARG A 213 -6.66 -5.22 14.50
N VAL A 214 -5.65 -5.24 13.65
CA VAL A 214 -5.45 -4.20 12.63
C VAL A 214 -6.62 -4.13 11.65
N ASN A 215 -7.17 -5.28 11.25
CA ASN A 215 -8.36 -5.35 10.38
C ASN A 215 -9.53 -4.56 10.97
N ASP A 216 -9.80 -4.74 12.28
CA ASP A 216 -10.93 -4.08 12.95
C ASP A 216 -10.72 -2.57 12.95
N ILE A 217 -9.50 -2.11 13.26
CA ILE A 217 -9.15 -0.68 13.29
C ILE A 217 -9.25 -0.07 11.89
N LEU A 218 -8.73 -0.73 10.85
CA LEU A 218 -8.84 -0.26 9.48
C LEU A 218 -10.30 -0.27 9.00
N ASN A 219 -11.12 -1.24 9.43
CA ASN A 219 -12.55 -1.25 9.13
C ASN A 219 -13.31 -0.10 9.81
N GLU A 220 -12.89 0.32 11.02
CA GLU A 220 -13.45 1.50 11.68
C GLU A 220 -13.19 2.79 10.88
N CYS A 221 -12.03 2.91 10.20
CA CYS A 221 -11.76 4.04 9.30
C CYS A 221 -12.79 4.12 8.15
N MET A 222 -13.34 2.98 7.74
CA MET A 222 -14.39 2.88 6.71
C MET A 222 -15.81 2.88 7.29
N ALA A 223 -15.98 3.24 8.58
CA ALA A 223 -17.31 3.35 9.17
C ALA A 223 -18.18 4.33 8.37
N HIS A 224 -19.45 3.95 8.17
CA HIS A 224 -20.45 4.70 7.40
C HIS A 224 -20.20 4.84 5.89
N VAL A 225 -19.05 4.39 5.36
CA VAL A 225 -18.90 4.24 3.90
C VAL A 225 -19.94 3.25 3.41
N ALA A 226 -20.65 3.59 2.32
CA ALA A 226 -21.68 2.73 1.76
C ALA A 226 -21.14 1.31 1.45
N ASP A 227 -21.95 0.29 1.66
CA ASP A 227 -21.48 -1.11 1.57
C ASP A 227 -20.98 -1.49 0.17
N ASN A 228 -21.55 -0.89 -0.87
CA ASN A 228 -21.09 -1.07 -2.25
C ASN A 228 -19.80 -0.28 -2.58
N MET A 229 -19.38 0.62 -1.69
CA MET A 229 -18.19 1.46 -1.84
C MET A 229 -17.04 1.02 -0.93
N LYS A 230 -17.16 -0.11 -0.26
CA LYS A 230 -16.09 -0.65 0.59
C LYS A 230 -15.97 -2.16 0.47
N THR A 231 -14.76 -2.63 0.65
CA THR A 231 -14.43 -4.04 0.89
C THR A 231 -13.77 -4.10 2.27
N PRO A 232 -14.40 -4.71 3.27
CA PRO A 232 -13.80 -4.83 4.59
C PRO A 232 -12.43 -5.52 4.53
N TYR A 233 -11.53 -5.12 5.41
CA TYR A 233 -10.34 -5.89 5.74
C TYR A 233 -10.80 -7.13 6.51
N ALA A 234 -11.20 -8.17 5.79
CA ALA A 234 -11.68 -9.39 6.38
C ALA A 234 -10.58 -10.44 6.36
N SER A 235 -10.56 -11.28 7.36
CA SER A 235 -9.67 -12.42 7.37
C SER A 235 -10.20 -13.50 6.43
N LEU A 236 -9.47 -13.76 5.37
CA LEU A 236 -9.70 -14.92 4.50
C LEU A 236 -9.08 -16.15 5.17
N GLY A 237 -9.78 -16.70 6.17
CA GLY A 237 -9.25 -17.73 7.06
C GLY A 237 -8.62 -17.09 8.30
N ASN A 238 -7.33 -17.32 8.55
CA ASN A 238 -6.65 -16.81 9.74
C ASN A 238 -5.77 -15.59 9.50
N GLN A 239 -5.52 -15.21 8.23
CA GLN A 239 -4.61 -14.13 7.85
C GLN A 239 -5.12 -13.39 6.61
N ASP A 240 -5.01 -12.05 6.64
CA ASP A 240 -5.14 -11.21 5.46
C ASP A 240 -3.74 -10.88 4.94
N GLN A 241 -3.54 -11.08 3.65
CA GLN A 241 -2.26 -10.94 3.00
C GLN A 241 -2.40 -10.03 1.77
N TYR A 242 -1.62 -8.95 1.75
CA TYR A 242 -1.67 -7.93 0.70
C TYR A 242 -0.31 -7.80 0.03
N TRP A 243 -0.28 -7.95 -1.29
CA TRP A 243 0.91 -7.64 -2.07
C TRP A 243 1.32 -6.17 -1.92
N THR A 244 2.62 -5.96 -1.92
CA THR A 244 3.23 -4.65 -2.17
C THR A 244 3.90 -4.65 -3.53
N SER A 245 4.25 -3.47 -4.06
CA SER A 245 5.05 -3.37 -5.29
C SER A 245 6.56 -3.57 -5.07
N SER A 246 6.97 -3.75 -3.81
CA SER A 246 8.38 -3.91 -3.42
C SER A 246 8.88 -5.32 -3.71
N THR A 247 9.96 -5.44 -4.48
CA THR A 247 10.62 -6.71 -4.74
C THR A 247 11.70 -7.00 -3.70
N VAL A 248 11.97 -8.28 -3.47
CA VAL A 248 13.00 -8.77 -2.55
C VAL A 248 14.11 -9.46 -3.33
N SER A 249 13.73 -10.29 -4.31
CA SER A 249 14.63 -10.97 -5.22
C SER A 249 13.94 -11.17 -6.58
N ASP A 250 14.56 -11.90 -7.48
CA ASP A 250 13.99 -12.21 -8.80
C ASP A 250 12.66 -12.96 -8.69
N ASP A 251 12.50 -13.82 -7.68
CA ASP A 251 11.32 -14.67 -7.50
C ASP A 251 10.45 -14.30 -6.30
N GLN A 252 10.80 -13.23 -5.54
CA GLN A 252 10.13 -12.86 -4.30
C GLN A 252 9.72 -11.38 -4.27
N ALA A 253 8.57 -11.10 -3.63
CA ALA A 253 8.08 -9.75 -3.37
C ALA A 253 7.53 -9.66 -1.94
N ARG A 254 7.48 -8.44 -1.38
CA ARG A 254 6.97 -8.21 -0.03
C ARG A 254 5.47 -8.25 0.04
N VAL A 255 4.98 -8.75 1.16
CA VAL A 255 3.56 -8.74 1.54
C VAL A 255 3.39 -8.16 2.93
N ILE A 256 2.23 -7.57 3.16
CA ILE A 256 1.76 -7.20 4.50
C ILE A 256 0.72 -8.23 4.92
N VAL A 257 0.85 -8.76 6.12
CA VAL A 257 -0.02 -9.81 6.65
C VAL A 257 -0.62 -9.34 7.98
N PHE A 258 -1.92 -9.50 8.15
CA PHE A 258 -2.62 -9.26 9.40
C PHE A 258 -3.12 -10.60 9.94
N ASP A 259 -2.77 -10.95 11.17
CA ASP A 259 -3.33 -12.15 11.78
C ASP A 259 -4.50 -11.83 12.71
N ASN A 260 -5.19 -12.88 13.11
CA ASN A 260 -6.32 -12.76 14.03
C ASN A 260 -5.90 -12.49 15.49
N ALA A 261 -4.59 -12.56 15.79
CA ALA A 261 -4.05 -12.45 17.14
C ALA A 261 -3.42 -11.08 17.44
N SER A 262 -3.64 -10.07 16.58
CA SER A 262 -3.08 -8.72 16.69
C SER A 262 -1.61 -8.59 16.26
N PHE A 263 -1.07 -9.55 15.53
CA PHE A 263 0.22 -9.40 14.88
C PHE A 263 0.06 -8.83 13.47
N VAL A 264 1.05 -8.03 13.10
CA VAL A 264 1.26 -7.53 11.74
C VAL A 264 2.63 -7.99 11.29
N TYR A 265 2.70 -8.45 10.07
CA TYR A 265 3.94 -8.93 9.49
C TYR A 265 4.23 -8.19 8.19
N SER A 266 5.51 -7.89 7.95
CA SER A 266 6.04 -7.60 6.64
C SER A 266 6.94 -8.75 6.24
N TRP A 267 6.36 -9.67 5.49
CA TRP A 267 7.03 -10.88 5.00
C TRP A 267 7.34 -10.77 3.53
N TRP A 268 8.04 -11.76 2.99
CA TRP A 268 8.18 -11.96 1.57
C TRP A 268 7.66 -13.35 1.16
N TYR A 269 7.12 -13.41 -0.06
CA TYR A 269 6.65 -14.64 -0.66
C TYR A 269 7.09 -14.72 -2.10
N ARG A 270 7.16 -15.94 -2.63
CA ARG A 270 7.41 -16.14 -4.06
C ARG A 270 6.30 -15.52 -4.89
N LYS A 271 6.66 -14.89 -5.99
CA LYS A 271 5.77 -14.09 -6.84
C LYS A 271 4.59 -14.89 -7.43
N TYR A 272 4.66 -16.22 -7.45
CA TYR A 272 3.57 -17.08 -7.90
C TYR A 272 2.46 -17.32 -6.86
N PHE A 273 2.66 -16.98 -5.62
CA PHE A 273 1.56 -17.02 -4.64
C PHE A 273 0.48 -16.02 -5.00
N GLN A 274 -0.72 -16.28 -4.54
CA GLN A 274 -1.88 -15.44 -4.81
C GLN A 274 -2.35 -14.76 -3.55
N TRP A 275 -2.28 -13.43 -3.54
CA TRP A 275 -2.67 -12.60 -2.40
C TRP A 275 -3.56 -11.45 -2.85
N SER A 276 -4.19 -10.81 -1.89
CA SER A 276 -5.05 -9.65 -2.10
C SER A 276 -4.26 -8.43 -2.59
N VAL A 277 -4.98 -7.52 -3.23
CA VAL A 277 -4.47 -6.20 -3.65
C VAL A 277 -5.32 -5.12 -2.99
N ARG A 278 -4.67 -4.11 -2.43
CA ARG A 278 -5.28 -2.86 -2.01
C ARG A 278 -4.52 -1.71 -2.65
N THR A 279 -5.23 -0.84 -3.36
CA THR A 279 -4.60 0.23 -4.14
C THR A 279 -4.47 1.52 -3.35
N VAL A 280 -3.53 2.36 -3.79
CA VAL A 280 -3.37 3.72 -3.29
C VAL A 280 -3.31 4.71 -4.45
N LEU A 281 -3.49 5.98 -4.16
CA LEU A 281 -3.26 7.08 -5.08
C LEU A 281 -2.66 8.29 -4.35
N GLY A 282 -1.95 9.14 -5.08
CA GLY A 282 -1.50 10.46 -4.64
C GLY A 282 -2.43 11.57 -5.10
N PHE A 283 -2.58 12.62 -4.28
CA PHE A 283 -3.43 13.77 -4.56
C PHE A 283 -2.82 15.08 -4.09
#